data_850a78cf75684af8e2ff58e12ab539db
#
_entry.id   850a78cf75684af8e2ff58e12ab539db
#
_cell.length_a   1.000
_cell.length_b   1.000
_cell.length_c   1.000
_cell.angle_alpha   90.00
_cell.angle_beta   90.00
_cell.angle_gamma   90.00
#
_symmetry.space_group_name_H-M   'P 1'
#
loop_
_entity.id
_entity.type
_entity.pdbx_description
1 polymer ?
#
loop_
_entity_poly.entity_id
_entity_poly.type
_entity_poly.pdbx_seq_one_letter_code
_entity_poly.pdbx_strand_id
1 'polypeptide(L)'
;MDKPKFGGQAVVEGVMFQSQNSMVTAIRRNNDEIEYFEMERPEKEWVKKLKRIPILRGNVAIIESSIYGMKHMEFATDRFERAPEDDGEIAQEKQEANTAKIVLSTVIVGILSFLVGKFLFTLIPVFIAEVFSGIVTSHAGQVFLESFFKLILLLVYIYVISMTPMIRRLFQYHGAEHKVINTFEGEKELTIDNVQAHSRLHYRCGSSFILFTVLVGFVVYMFVPVDPLYVRVLNRIALIPVVIGLSFEFLQFTNRVRHIPVLKWLGIPGLMLQLLTTKQPDDHQVEVAIKSFNKLLRSV
;
A
#
# COMPACT_ATOMS: atom_id res chain seq x y z
N MET A 1 17.25 10.40 20.79
CA MET A 1 16.69 9.08 20.52
C MET A 1 15.87 9.18 19.23
N ASP A 2 16.09 8.27 18.28
CA ASP A 2 15.21 8.21 17.09
C ASP A 2 13.79 7.92 17.55
N LYS A 3 12.83 8.76 17.14
CA LYS A 3 11.41 8.55 17.44
C LYS A 3 10.93 7.22 16.85
N PRO A 4 10.06 6.49 17.56
CA PRO A 4 9.47 5.27 16.99
C PRO A 4 8.77 5.60 15.68
N LYS A 5 9.01 4.76 14.66
CA LYS A 5 8.40 4.92 13.34
C LYS A 5 7.12 4.11 13.30
N PHE A 6 6.01 4.79 13.13
CA PHE A 6 4.72 4.17 12.93
C PHE A 6 4.38 4.12 11.44
N GLY A 7 3.65 3.10 11.04
CA GLY A 7 3.01 2.97 9.74
C GLY A 7 1.55 2.63 9.93
N GLY A 8 0.79 2.60 8.84
CA GLY A 8 -0.60 2.22 8.91
C GLY A 8 -1.14 1.74 7.58
N GLN A 9 -2.41 1.38 7.61
CA GLN A 9 -3.19 0.97 6.44
C GLN A 9 -4.66 1.26 6.72
N ALA A 10 -5.33 1.93 5.76
CA ALA A 10 -6.77 2.03 5.80
C ALA A 10 -7.41 0.64 5.61
N VAL A 11 -8.44 0.36 6.38
CA VAL A 11 -9.30 -0.81 6.24
C VAL A 11 -10.75 -0.36 6.09
N VAL A 12 -11.67 -1.29 5.83
CA VAL A 12 -13.10 -0.97 5.75
C VAL A 12 -13.56 -0.38 7.09
N GLU A 13 -14.13 0.81 7.04
CA GLU A 13 -14.63 1.61 8.19
C GLU A 13 -13.61 1.79 9.31
N GLY A 14 -12.30 1.80 8.98
CA GLY A 14 -11.29 1.94 10.01
C GLY A 14 -9.87 2.14 9.53
N VAL A 15 -8.95 2.12 10.51
CA VAL A 15 -7.51 2.26 10.29
C VAL A 15 -6.76 1.25 11.14
N MET A 16 -5.82 0.56 10.52
CA MET A 16 -4.78 -0.21 11.18
C MET A 16 -3.54 0.66 11.35
N PHE A 17 -2.99 0.71 12.55
CA PHE A 17 -1.64 1.23 12.80
C PHE A 17 -0.71 0.14 13.27
N GLN A 18 0.58 0.30 12.94
CA GLN A 18 1.62 -0.65 13.31
C GLN A 18 2.84 0.05 13.90
N SER A 19 3.39 -0.59 14.91
CA SER A 19 4.72 -0.32 15.46
C SER A 19 5.70 -1.43 15.03
N GLN A 20 6.85 -1.50 15.69
CA GLN A 20 7.82 -2.57 15.44
C GLN A 20 7.27 -3.95 15.80
N ASN A 21 6.53 -4.07 16.92
CA ASN A 21 6.12 -5.35 17.51
C ASN A 21 4.61 -5.55 17.60
N SER A 22 3.82 -4.52 17.40
CA SER A 22 2.36 -4.54 17.62
C SER A 22 1.63 -3.89 16.46
N MET A 23 0.44 -4.40 16.18
CA MET A 23 -0.51 -3.88 15.21
C MET A 23 -1.87 -3.75 15.88
N VAL A 24 -2.54 -2.63 15.65
CA VAL A 24 -3.89 -2.37 16.16
C VAL A 24 -4.75 -1.82 15.05
N THR A 25 -5.92 -2.38 14.87
CA THR A 25 -6.98 -1.83 14.01
C THR A 25 -8.13 -1.37 14.88
N ALA A 26 -8.68 -0.21 14.59
CA ALA A 26 -10.00 0.19 15.06
C ALA A 26 -10.92 0.36 13.85
N ILE A 27 -12.14 -0.13 13.97
CA ILE A 27 -13.21 0.04 12.99
C ILE A 27 -14.45 0.59 13.68
N ARG A 28 -15.29 1.31 12.92
CA ARG A 28 -16.63 1.70 13.37
C ARG A 28 -17.64 0.70 12.85
N ARG A 29 -18.41 0.11 13.76
CA ARG A 29 -19.51 -0.84 13.47
C ARG A 29 -20.78 -0.09 13.04
N ASN A 30 -21.75 -0.84 12.53
CA ASN A 30 -23.06 -0.31 12.10
C ASN A 30 -23.86 0.34 13.26
N ASN A 31 -23.59 -0.07 14.50
CA ASN A 31 -24.19 0.49 15.71
C ASN A 31 -23.41 1.69 16.29
N ASP A 32 -22.48 2.28 15.51
CA ASP A 32 -21.55 3.36 15.89
C ASP A 32 -20.51 3.01 16.97
N GLU A 33 -20.46 1.78 17.47
CA GLU A 33 -19.42 1.34 18.39
C GLU A 33 -18.08 1.20 17.66
N ILE A 34 -16.99 1.43 18.41
CA ILE A 34 -15.64 1.20 17.89
C ILE A 34 -15.09 -0.10 18.43
N GLU A 35 -14.82 -1.03 17.52
CA GLU A 35 -14.23 -2.32 17.81
C GLU A 35 -12.75 -2.35 17.47
N TYR A 36 -11.97 -3.12 18.23
CA TYR A 36 -10.52 -3.21 18.08
C TYR A 36 -10.08 -4.61 17.75
N PHE A 37 -9.06 -4.71 16.91
CA PHE A 37 -8.32 -5.94 16.66
C PHE A 37 -6.83 -5.69 16.88
N GLU A 38 -6.25 -6.44 17.80
CA GLU A 38 -4.85 -6.32 18.21
C GLU A 38 -4.09 -7.58 17.79
N MET A 39 -2.90 -7.39 17.26
CA MET A 39 -2.03 -8.48 16.87
C MET A 39 -0.58 -8.17 17.22
N GLU A 40 0.10 -9.12 17.82
CA GLU A 40 1.55 -9.08 17.94
C GLU A 40 2.22 -9.41 16.60
N ARG A 41 3.35 -8.77 16.36
CA ARG A 41 4.20 -9.01 15.20
C ARG A 41 5.53 -9.63 15.60
N PRO A 42 5.56 -10.94 15.89
CA PRO A 42 6.80 -11.61 16.22
C PRO A 42 7.72 -11.63 14.99
N GLU A 43 8.89 -11.04 15.10
CA GLU A 43 9.86 -11.04 14.00
C GLU A 43 10.75 -12.28 14.10
N LYS A 44 10.61 -13.22 13.15
CA LYS A 44 11.46 -14.41 13.05
C LYS A 44 12.91 -14.03 12.73
N GLU A 45 13.88 -14.67 13.35
CA GLU A 45 15.31 -14.35 13.19
C GLU A 45 15.81 -14.41 11.73
N TRP A 46 15.31 -15.35 10.92
CA TRP A 46 15.67 -15.43 9.50
C TRP A 46 15.11 -14.23 8.69
N VAL A 47 13.91 -13.76 9.01
CA VAL A 47 13.30 -12.55 8.42
C VAL A 47 14.15 -11.32 8.75
N LYS A 48 14.57 -11.20 10.01
CA LYS A 48 15.44 -10.13 10.48
C LYS A 48 16.79 -10.09 9.74
N LYS A 49 17.35 -11.29 9.44
CA LYS A 49 18.57 -11.40 8.62
C LYS A 49 18.32 -10.91 7.19
N LEU A 50 17.22 -11.30 6.54
CA LEU A 50 16.89 -10.87 5.17
C LEU A 50 16.66 -9.35 5.09
N LYS A 51 16.05 -8.75 6.11
CA LYS A 51 15.85 -7.30 6.20
C LYS A 51 17.13 -6.47 6.34
N ARG A 52 18.27 -7.10 6.63
CA ARG A 52 19.58 -6.42 6.65
C ARG A 52 20.15 -6.27 5.24
N ILE A 53 19.68 -7.04 4.27
CA ILE A 53 20.23 -7.05 2.90
C ILE A 53 19.43 -6.00 2.08
N PRO A 54 20.10 -4.96 1.55
CA PRO A 54 19.47 -4.01 0.63
C PRO A 54 18.79 -4.75 -0.53
N ILE A 55 17.74 -4.17 -1.08
CA ILE A 55 16.87 -4.75 -2.12
C ILE A 55 15.99 -5.90 -1.60
N LEU A 56 16.56 -6.91 -0.89
CA LEU A 56 15.75 -8.01 -0.35
C LEU A 56 14.81 -7.53 0.76
N ARG A 57 15.25 -6.58 1.60
CA ARG A 57 14.42 -6.03 2.68
C ARG A 57 13.11 -5.43 2.18
N GLY A 58 13.10 -4.83 0.97
CA GLY A 58 11.89 -4.28 0.36
C GLY A 58 10.88 -5.36 0.00
N ASN A 59 11.34 -6.44 -0.61
CA ASN A 59 10.50 -7.59 -0.95
C ASN A 59 9.90 -8.24 0.31
N VAL A 60 10.74 -8.45 1.33
CA VAL A 60 10.30 -9.02 2.62
C VAL A 60 9.28 -8.11 3.29
N ALA A 61 9.53 -6.78 3.34
CA ALA A 61 8.63 -5.83 3.96
C ALA A 61 7.25 -5.81 3.29
N ILE A 62 7.20 -5.90 1.95
CA ILE A 62 5.94 -5.94 1.20
C ILE A 62 5.18 -7.22 1.47
N ILE A 63 5.87 -8.38 1.44
CA ILE A 63 5.24 -9.67 1.73
C ILE A 63 4.64 -9.67 3.13
N GLU A 64 5.40 -9.23 4.15
CA GLU A 64 4.90 -9.15 5.52
C GLU A 64 3.71 -8.19 5.64
N SER A 65 3.84 -6.96 5.09
CA SER A 65 2.74 -5.99 5.12
C SER A 65 1.49 -6.52 4.44
N SER A 66 1.63 -7.30 3.36
CA SER A 66 0.50 -7.93 2.68
C SER A 66 -0.16 -9.00 3.55
N ILE A 67 0.64 -9.88 4.18
CA ILE A 67 0.11 -10.97 5.02
C ILE A 67 -0.64 -10.41 6.24
N TYR A 68 -0.02 -9.47 6.95
CA TYR A 68 -0.64 -8.87 8.14
C TYR A 68 -1.80 -7.95 7.76
N GLY A 69 -1.62 -7.12 6.71
CA GLY A 69 -2.65 -6.22 6.23
C GLY A 69 -3.92 -6.96 5.77
N MET A 70 -3.79 -8.15 5.16
CA MET A 70 -4.94 -8.98 4.80
C MET A 70 -5.74 -9.42 6.02
N LYS A 71 -5.09 -9.83 7.13
CA LYS A 71 -5.78 -10.24 8.35
C LYS A 71 -6.59 -9.10 8.97
N HIS A 72 -6.02 -7.89 8.99
CA HIS A 72 -6.70 -6.69 9.49
C HIS A 72 -7.83 -6.25 8.56
N MET A 73 -7.66 -6.42 7.25
CA MET A 73 -8.72 -6.17 6.27
C MET A 73 -9.85 -7.19 6.38
N GLU A 74 -9.52 -8.49 6.55
CA GLU A 74 -10.49 -9.56 6.79
C GLU A 74 -11.33 -9.27 8.04
N PHE A 75 -10.68 -8.93 9.17
CA PHE A 75 -11.37 -8.51 10.38
C PHE A 75 -12.37 -7.39 10.11
N ALA A 76 -11.94 -6.34 9.39
CA ALA A 76 -12.78 -5.18 9.10
C ALA A 76 -13.95 -5.55 8.16
N THR A 77 -13.69 -6.36 7.13
CA THR A 77 -14.70 -6.75 6.14
C THR A 77 -15.76 -7.68 6.75
N ASP A 78 -15.35 -8.66 7.56
CA ASP A 78 -16.28 -9.59 8.21
C ASP A 78 -17.31 -8.89 9.09
N ARG A 79 -16.94 -7.73 9.63
CA ARG A 79 -17.77 -6.97 10.58
C ARG A 79 -18.52 -5.80 9.95
N PHE A 80 -18.16 -5.42 8.73
CA PHE A 80 -18.72 -4.24 8.07
C PHE A 80 -20.22 -4.39 7.78
N GLU A 81 -20.65 -5.57 7.32
CA GLU A 81 -22.04 -5.83 6.89
C GLU A 81 -22.91 -6.49 7.95
N ARG A 82 -22.32 -6.81 9.13
CA ARG A 82 -23.00 -7.57 10.20
C ARG A 82 -23.23 -6.75 11.45
N ALA A 83 -24.37 -6.98 12.08
CA ALA A 83 -24.62 -6.44 13.43
C ALA A 83 -23.75 -7.17 14.48
N PRO A 84 -23.39 -6.52 15.60
CA PRO A 84 -22.59 -7.16 16.66
C PRO A 84 -23.23 -8.44 17.22
N GLU A 85 -24.56 -8.53 17.18
CA GLU A 85 -25.30 -9.72 17.66
C GLU A 85 -25.02 -10.97 16.81
N ASP A 86 -24.64 -10.77 15.54
CA ASP A 86 -24.38 -11.84 14.56
C ASP A 86 -22.92 -12.33 14.61
N ASP A 87 -22.07 -11.80 15.48
CA ASP A 87 -20.64 -12.18 15.56
C ASP A 87 -20.45 -13.67 15.91
N GLY A 88 -21.42 -14.29 16.59
CA GLY A 88 -21.43 -15.71 16.83
C GLY A 88 -21.52 -16.56 15.55
N GLU A 89 -22.24 -16.08 14.56
CA GLU A 89 -22.38 -16.76 13.26
C GLU A 89 -21.08 -16.71 12.45
N ILE A 90 -20.32 -15.60 12.53
CA ILE A 90 -19.00 -15.50 11.89
C ILE A 90 -18.05 -16.59 12.41
N ALA A 91 -18.06 -16.80 13.72
CA ALA A 91 -17.23 -17.82 14.36
C ALA A 91 -17.64 -19.23 13.94
N GLN A 92 -18.94 -19.51 13.84
CA GLN A 92 -19.48 -20.80 13.39
C GLN A 92 -19.21 -21.03 11.90
N GLU A 93 -19.46 -20.05 11.03
CA GLU A 93 -19.16 -20.15 9.59
C GLU A 93 -17.66 -20.44 9.36
N LYS A 94 -16.76 -19.79 10.10
CA LYS A 94 -15.31 -20.06 10.02
C LYS A 94 -14.92 -21.43 10.54
N GLN A 95 -15.65 -21.96 11.50
CA GLN A 95 -15.41 -23.29 12.08
C GLN A 95 -15.99 -24.42 11.22
N GLU A 96 -17.16 -24.21 10.64
CA GLU A 96 -17.83 -25.19 9.74
C GLU A 96 -17.22 -25.20 8.33
N ALA A 97 -16.67 -24.08 7.90
CA ALA A 97 -16.04 -23.98 6.63
C ALA A 97 -14.82 -24.90 6.55
N ASN A 98 -14.82 -25.82 5.59
CA ASN A 98 -13.68 -26.69 5.36
C ASN A 98 -12.44 -25.85 5.06
N THR A 99 -11.58 -25.70 6.07
CA THR A 99 -10.38 -24.83 6.05
C THR A 99 -9.55 -25.07 4.79
N ALA A 100 -9.44 -26.30 4.31
CA ALA A 100 -8.70 -26.64 3.10
C ALA A 100 -9.33 -26.05 1.84
N LYS A 101 -10.67 -26.03 1.72
CA LYS A 101 -11.39 -25.44 0.59
C LYS A 101 -11.26 -23.92 0.60
N ILE A 102 -11.39 -23.28 1.75
CA ILE A 102 -11.22 -21.82 1.88
C ILE A 102 -9.80 -21.42 1.51
N VAL A 103 -8.78 -22.08 2.07
CA VAL A 103 -7.38 -21.80 1.74
C VAL A 103 -7.14 -21.98 0.24
N LEU A 104 -7.64 -23.06 -0.35
CA LEU A 104 -7.47 -23.31 -1.79
C LEU A 104 -8.15 -22.25 -2.64
N SER A 105 -9.40 -21.88 -2.34
CA SER A 105 -10.12 -20.82 -3.08
C SER A 105 -9.45 -19.46 -2.95
N THR A 106 -8.99 -19.10 -1.76
CA THR A 106 -8.26 -17.84 -1.52
C THR A 106 -6.95 -17.79 -2.30
N VAL A 107 -6.21 -18.91 -2.33
CA VAL A 107 -4.97 -19.02 -3.12
C VAL A 107 -5.26 -18.89 -4.61
N ILE A 108 -6.28 -19.57 -5.12
CA ILE A 108 -6.67 -19.48 -6.54
C ILE A 108 -7.08 -18.06 -6.91
N VAL A 109 -7.93 -17.42 -6.12
CA VAL A 109 -8.38 -16.02 -6.36
C VAL A 109 -7.17 -15.08 -6.27
N GLY A 110 -6.28 -15.27 -5.31
CA GLY A 110 -5.06 -14.48 -5.17
C GLY A 110 -4.13 -14.61 -6.38
N ILE A 111 -3.90 -15.84 -6.86
CA ILE A 111 -3.09 -16.08 -8.06
C ILE A 111 -3.75 -15.45 -9.28
N LEU A 112 -5.07 -15.66 -9.47
CA LEU A 112 -5.80 -15.09 -10.61
C LEU A 112 -5.77 -13.57 -10.61
N SER A 113 -6.01 -12.93 -9.46
CA SER A 113 -5.94 -11.48 -9.30
C SER A 113 -4.53 -10.95 -9.58
N PHE A 114 -3.50 -11.65 -9.12
CA PHE A 114 -2.11 -11.32 -9.42
C PHE A 114 -1.79 -11.42 -10.91
N LEU A 115 -2.23 -12.48 -11.57
CA LEU A 115 -2.04 -12.66 -13.02
C LEU A 115 -2.77 -11.60 -13.84
N VAL A 116 -4.02 -11.27 -13.48
CA VAL A 116 -4.79 -10.19 -14.11
C VAL A 116 -4.09 -8.85 -13.90
N GLY A 117 -3.65 -8.55 -12.69
CA GLY A 117 -2.90 -7.33 -12.40
C GLY A 117 -1.59 -7.25 -13.20
N LYS A 118 -0.86 -8.37 -13.32
CA LYS A 118 0.35 -8.45 -14.15
C LYS A 118 0.06 -8.25 -15.62
N PHE A 119 -0.99 -8.87 -16.14
CA PHE A 119 -1.42 -8.67 -17.52
C PHE A 119 -1.73 -7.19 -17.79
N LEU A 120 -2.59 -6.59 -16.97
CA LEU A 120 -3.02 -5.20 -17.16
C LEU A 120 -1.83 -4.22 -17.07
N PHE A 121 -1.07 -4.26 -15.97
CA PHE A 121 -0.08 -3.23 -15.65
C PHE A 121 1.33 -3.52 -16.19
N THR A 122 1.57 -4.68 -16.74
CA THR A 122 2.89 -4.99 -17.32
C THR A 122 2.80 -5.28 -18.81
N LEU A 123 1.91 -6.18 -19.22
CA LEU A 123 1.87 -6.62 -20.60
C LEU A 123 1.15 -5.63 -21.53
N ILE A 124 0.05 -5.02 -21.11
CA ILE A 124 -0.66 -4.03 -21.94
C ILE A 124 0.27 -2.89 -22.36
N PRO A 125 1.00 -2.22 -21.45
CA PRO A 125 1.97 -1.19 -21.85
C PRO A 125 3.06 -1.68 -22.80
N VAL A 126 3.55 -2.92 -22.62
CA VAL A 126 4.53 -3.53 -23.52
C VAL A 126 3.97 -3.70 -24.93
N PHE A 127 2.74 -4.26 -25.04
CA PHE A 127 2.09 -4.46 -26.34
C PHE A 127 1.72 -3.13 -27.02
N ILE A 128 1.27 -2.14 -26.26
CA ILE A 128 1.00 -0.80 -26.84
C ILE A 128 2.29 -0.19 -27.37
N ALA A 129 3.39 -0.25 -26.60
CA ALA A 129 4.67 0.26 -27.05
C ALA A 129 5.18 -0.47 -28.31
N GLU A 130 4.93 -1.78 -28.41
CA GLU A 130 5.30 -2.59 -29.57
C GLU A 130 4.59 -2.15 -30.86
N VAL A 131 3.31 -1.72 -30.80
CA VAL A 131 2.59 -1.18 -31.94
C VAL A 131 3.31 0.04 -32.56
N PHE A 132 4.06 0.78 -31.74
CA PHE A 132 4.85 1.94 -32.19
C PHE A 132 6.29 1.58 -32.58
N SER A 133 6.68 0.29 -32.61
CA SER A 133 8.06 -0.13 -32.92
C SER A 133 8.53 0.30 -34.30
N GLY A 134 7.63 0.38 -35.29
CA GLY A 134 7.93 0.90 -36.63
C GLY A 134 8.23 2.41 -36.68
N ILE A 135 7.77 3.18 -35.70
CA ILE A 135 7.97 4.64 -35.62
C ILE A 135 9.08 4.98 -34.61
N VAL A 136 9.03 4.35 -33.44
CA VAL A 136 10.01 4.53 -32.37
C VAL A 136 10.91 3.31 -32.32
N THR A 137 11.98 3.34 -33.13
CA THR A 137 12.90 2.21 -33.29
C THR A 137 14.00 2.15 -32.23
N SER A 138 14.23 3.25 -31.50
CA SER A 138 15.28 3.28 -30.48
C SER A 138 14.88 2.51 -29.22
N HIS A 139 15.83 1.80 -28.63
CA HIS A 139 15.67 1.09 -27.37
C HIS A 139 15.11 2.01 -26.27
N ALA A 140 15.75 3.16 -26.06
CA ALA A 140 15.33 4.14 -25.06
C ALA A 140 13.89 4.66 -25.29
N GLY A 141 13.53 4.89 -26.57
CA GLY A 141 12.18 5.31 -26.94
C GLY A 141 11.13 4.26 -26.62
N GLN A 142 11.40 2.97 -26.89
CA GLN A 142 10.49 1.87 -26.56
C GLN A 142 10.29 1.73 -25.05
N VAL A 143 11.37 1.79 -24.25
CA VAL A 143 11.28 1.75 -22.78
C VAL A 143 10.53 2.95 -22.22
N PHE A 144 10.75 4.15 -22.82
CA PHE A 144 10.00 5.36 -22.46
C PHE A 144 8.51 5.20 -22.72
N LEU A 145 8.12 4.77 -23.93
CA LEU A 145 6.71 4.56 -24.30
C LEU A 145 6.03 3.56 -23.36
N GLU A 146 6.68 2.41 -23.11
CA GLU A 146 6.16 1.41 -22.18
C GLU A 146 5.90 2.02 -20.79
N SER A 147 6.87 2.75 -20.24
CA SER A 147 6.76 3.35 -18.92
C SER A 147 5.73 4.48 -18.88
N PHE A 148 5.61 5.24 -19.96
CA PHE A 148 4.61 6.31 -20.14
C PHE A 148 3.19 5.73 -20.15
N PHE A 149 2.92 4.72 -20.96
CA PHE A 149 1.61 4.06 -20.99
C PHE A 149 1.29 3.36 -19.67
N LYS A 150 2.28 2.77 -19.02
CA LYS A 150 2.12 2.19 -17.68
C LYS A 150 1.73 3.23 -16.64
N LEU A 151 2.35 4.40 -16.68
CA LEU A 151 2.02 5.51 -15.79
C LEU A 151 0.60 6.02 -16.04
N ILE A 152 0.23 6.25 -17.30
CA ILE A 152 -1.13 6.68 -17.65
C ILE A 152 -2.16 5.64 -17.19
N LEU A 153 -1.94 4.37 -17.49
CA LEU A 153 -2.84 3.29 -17.10
C LEU A 153 -3.02 3.25 -15.58
N LEU A 154 -1.92 3.42 -14.82
CA LEU A 154 -1.96 3.47 -13.36
C LEU A 154 -2.79 4.65 -12.85
N LEU A 155 -2.55 5.85 -13.39
CA LEU A 155 -3.26 7.07 -12.95
C LEU A 155 -4.75 7.00 -13.30
N VAL A 156 -5.08 6.55 -14.51
CA VAL A 156 -6.48 6.36 -14.95
C VAL A 156 -7.17 5.32 -14.08
N TYR A 157 -6.52 4.18 -13.82
CA TYR A 157 -7.06 3.15 -12.95
C TYR A 157 -7.38 3.68 -11.54
N ILE A 158 -6.40 4.35 -10.89
CA ILE A 158 -6.62 4.92 -9.55
C ILE A 158 -7.74 5.96 -9.57
N TYR A 159 -7.76 6.82 -10.59
CA TYR A 159 -8.81 7.83 -10.74
C TYR A 159 -10.19 7.19 -10.83
N VAL A 160 -10.37 6.20 -11.73
CA VAL A 160 -11.65 5.51 -11.95
C VAL A 160 -12.11 4.79 -10.68
N ILE A 161 -11.24 4.00 -10.03
CA ILE A 161 -11.64 3.30 -8.81
C ILE A 161 -11.95 4.27 -7.66
N SER A 162 -11.28 5.44 -7.61
CA SER A 162 -11.52 6.46 -6.58
C SER A 162 -12.93 7.09 -6.67
N MET A 163 -13.62 6.89 -7.79
CA MET A 163 -15.00 7.37 -7.98
C MET A 163 -16.02 6.43 -7.31
N THR A 164 -15.66 5.18 -7.04
CA THR A 164 -16.56 4.25 -6.36
C THR A 164 -16.72 4.65 -4.89
N PRO A 165 -17.95 4.63 -4.32
CA PRO A 165 -18.20 5.08 -2.95
C PRO A 165 -17.32 4.36 -1.91
N MET A 166 -17.19 3.03 -2.04
CA MET A 166 -16.39 2.20 -1.12
C MET A 166 -14.91 2.60 -1.12
N ILE A 167 -14.29 2.74 -2.30
CA ILE A 167 -12.87 3.13 -2.41
C ILE A 167 -12.66 4.58 -2.00
N ARG A 168 -13.61 5.47 -2.34
CA ARG A 168 -13.57 6.86 -1.87
C ARG A 168 -13.53 6.93 -0.35
N ARG A 169 -14.36 6.12 0.34
CA ARG A 169 -14.41 6.05 1.79
C ARG A 169 -13.12 5.46 2.37
N LEU A 170 -12.59 4.40 1.77
CA LEU A 170 -11.27 3.85 2.12
C LEU A 170 -10.16 4.90 1.99
N PHE A 171 -10.19 5.73 0.94
CA PHE A 171 -9.22 6.82 0.76
C PHE A 171 -9.39 7.98 1.76
N GLN A 172 -10.58 8.16 2.34
CA GLN A 172 -10.79 9.07 3.46
C GLN A 172 -10.11 8.54 4.73
N TYR A 173 -10.27 7.26 5.05
CA TYR A 173 -9.55 6.62 6.17
C TYR A 173 -8.03 6.64 5.97
N HIS A 174 -7.55 6.48 4.75
CA HIS A 174 -6.13 6.67 4.42
C HIS A 174 -5.66 8.12 4.67
N GLY A 175 -6.51 9.09 4.36
CA GLY A 175 -6.27 10.49 4.73
C GLY A 175 -6.22 10.69 6.25
N ALA A 176 -7.12 10.06 7.01
CA ALA A 176 -7.13 10.10 8.47
C ALA A 176 -5.87 9.49 9.08
N GLU A 177 -5.43 8.32 8.56
CA GLU A 177 -4.16 7.69 8.93
C GLU A 177 -2.99 8.66 8.84
N HIS A 178 -2.80 9.29 7.66
CA HIS A 178 -1.71 10.23 7.43
C HIS A 178 -1.77 11.45 8.35
N LYS A 179 -2.98 12.01 8.57
CA LYS A 179 -3.17 13.16 9.45
C LYS A 179 -2.80 12.83 10.89
N VAL A 180 -3.19 11.65 11.41
CA VAL A 180 -2.83 11.19 12.76
C VAL A 180 -1.32 11.04 12.89
N ILE A 181 -0.65 10.38 11.94
CA ILE A 181 0.81 10.22 11.97
C ILE A 181 1.51 11.58 11.90
N ASN A 182 1.07 12.48 11.02
CA ASN A 182 1.66 13.82 10.88
C ASN A 182 1.46 14.66 12.16
N THR A 183 0.30 14.56 12.82
CA THR A 183 0.04 15.24 14.10
C THR A 183 0.98 14.73 15.19
N PHE A 184 1.12 13.42 15.30
CA PHE A 184 2.02 12.79 16.25
C PHE A 184 3.50 13.15 15.99
N GLU A 185 3.95 13.11 14.73
CA GLU A 185 5.32 13.52 14.36
C GLU A 185 5.57 15.02 14.62
N GLY A 186 4.51 15.82 14.51
CA GLY A 186 4.50 17.25 14.83
C GLY A 186 4.43 17.55 16.34
N GLU A 187 4.44 16.53 17.21
CA GLU A 187 4.36 16.67 18.68
C GLU A 187 3.11 17.44 19.15
N LYS A 188 2.01 17.31 18.43
CA LYS A 188 0.72 17.89 18.82
C LYS A 188 -0.16 16.83 19.46
N GLU A 189 -1.01 17.28 20.37
CA GLU A 189 -2.04 16.42 20.98
C GLU A 189 -2.97 15.85 19.91
N LEU A 190 -3.33 14.59 20.03
CA LEU A 190 -4.22 13.89 19.10
C LEU A 190 -5.69 14.22 19.41
N THR A 191 -6.09 15.45 19.13
CA THR A 191 -7.49 15.91 19.12
C THR A 191 -7.99 15.95 17.67
N ILE A 192 -9.31 15.90 17.47
CA ILE A 192 -9.92 15.96 16.13
C ILE A 192 -9.44 17.24 15.42
N ASP A 193 -9.49 18.39 16.08
CA ASP A 193 -9.11 19.67 15.50
C ASP A 193 -7.64 19.71 15.06
N ASN A 194 -6.74 19.25 15.93
CA ASN A 194 -5.32 19.18 15.60
C ASN A 194 -5.05 18.23 14.43
N VAL A 195 -5.68 17.06 14.43
CA VAL A 195 -5.53 16.08 13.35
C VAL A 195 -6.09 16.62 12.04
N GLN A 196 -7.27 17.27 12.07
CA GLN A 196 -7.84 17.90 10.87
C GLN A 196 -6.99 19.04 10.33
N ALA A 197 -6.24 19.76 11.16
CA ALA A 197 -5.34 20.82 10.73
C ALA A 197 -4.09 20.31 10.00
N HIS A 198 -3.72 19.01 10.16
CA HIS A 198 -2.51 18.45 9.54
C HIS A 198 -2.76 17.94 8.11
N SER A 199 -1.66 17.83 7.35
CA SER A 199 -1.68 17.34 5.97
C SER A 199 -2.04 15.86 5.89
N ARG A 200 -2.82 15.49 4.86
CA ARG A 200 -3.07 14.10 4.46
C ARG A 200 -1.96 13.51 3.56
N LEU A 201 -0.86 14.24 3.31
CA LEU A 201 0.26 13.79 2.51
C LEU A 201 1.42 13.40 3.43
N HIS A 202 2.02 12.24 3.18
CA HIS A 202 3.09 11.70 4.02
C HIS A 202 4.18 11.00 3.19
N TYR A 203 5.47 11.26 3.48
CA TYR A 203 6.60 10.78 2.68
C TYR A 203 6.80 9.25 2.73
N ARG A 204 6.31 8.55 3.75
CA ARG A 204 6.48 7.10 3.92
C ARG A 204 5.30 6.27 3.43
N CYS A 205 4.39 6.86 2.69
CA CYS A 205 3.19 6.19 2.25
C CYS A 205 3.47 5.07 1.23
N GLY A 206 2.84 3.92 1.44
CA GLY A 206 2.91 2.78 0.53
C GLY A 206 2.34 3.05 -0.86
N SER A 207 1.39 3.98 -1.03
CA SER A 207 0.88 4.33 -2.36
C SER A 207 1.95 5.00 -3.23
N SER A 208 2.85 5.82 -2.64
CA SER A 208 3.99 6.41 -3.34
C SER A 208 4.94 5.36 -3.89
N PHE A 209 5.06 4.22 -3.19
CA PHE A 209 5.86 3.08 -3.64
C PHE A 209 5.39 2.55 -5.00
N ILE A 210 4.09 2.51 -5.27
CA ILE A 210 3.53 2.04 -6.55
C ILE A 210 4.06 2.91 -7.70
N LEU A 211 4.04 4.23 -7.54
CA LEU A 211 4.58 5.15 -8.54
C LEU A 211 6.09 4.95 -8.72
N PHE A 212 6.83 4.79 -7.62
CA PHE A 212 8.27 4.56 -7.71
C PHE A 212 8.62 3.25 -8.41
N THR A 213 7.74 2.21 -8.38
CA THR A 213 7.97 1.01 -9.20
C THR A 213 7.92 1.28 -10.70
N VAL A 214 7.16 2.28 -11.13
CA VAL A 214 7.14 2.69 -12.54
C VAL A 214 8.42 3.46 -12.89
N LEU A 215 8.79 4.44 -12.07
CA LEU A 215 9.96 5.29 -12.33
C LEU A 215 11.29 4.49 -12.25
N VAL A 216 11.45 3.68 -11.21
CA VAL A 216 12.62 2.82 -11.05
C VAL A 216 12.63 1.73 -12.12
N GLY A 217 11.47 1.17 -12.45
CA GLY A 217 11.33 0.20 -13.53
C GLY A 217 11.79 0.79 -14.87
N PHE A 218 11.42 2.03 -15.18
CA PHE A 218 11.92 2.73 -16.35
C PHE A 218 13.46 2.72 -16.40
N VAL A 219 14.11 3.13 -15.31
CA VAL A 219 15.57 3.15 -15.24
C VAL A 219 16.17 1.75 -15.39
N VAL A 220 15.65 0.75 -14.67
CA VAL A 220 16.15 -0.63 -14.73
C VAL A 220 16.00 -1.20 -16.14
N TYR A 221 14.89 -0.95 -16.79
CA TYR A 221 14.60 -1.50 -18.11
C TYR A 221 15.40 -0.82 -19.25
N MET A 222 16.01 0.32 -19.02
CA MET A 222 16.97 0.92 -19.94
C MET A 222 18.23 0.06 -20.17
N PHE A 223 18.54 -0.83 -19.22
CA PHE A 223 19.71 -1.70 -19.28
C PHE A 223 19.39 -3.12 -19.75
N VAL A 224 18.18 -3.38 -20.23
CA VAL A 224 17.69 -4.72 -20.53
C VAL A 224 17.13 -4.78 -21.94
N PRO A 225 17.49 -5.79 -22.77
CA PRO A 225 17.01 -5.92 -24.15
C PRO A 225 15.49 -5.85 -24.26
N VAL A 226 15.01 -5.17 -25.32
CA VAL A 226 13.57 -5.10 -25.66
C VAL A 226 13.22 -6.03 -26.82
N ASP A 227 14.19 -6.48 -27.57
CA ASP A 227 14.03 -7.38 -28.72
C ASP A 227 14.70 -8.73 -28.47
N PRO A 228 14.09 -9.81 -28.92
CA PRO A 228 12.71 -9.93 -29.43
C PRO A 228 11.64 -9.80 -28.33
N LEU A 229 10.39 -9.56 -28.70
CA LEU A 229 9.27 -9.29 -27.79
C LEU A 229 9.15 -10.28 -26.62
N TYR A 230 9.34 -11.59 -26.89
CA TYR A 230 9.26 -12.59 -25.80
C TYR A 230 10.37 -12.42 -24.76
N VAL A 231 11.57 -12.00 -25.15
CA VAL A 231 12.68 -11.69 -24.22
C VAL A 231 12.33 -10.46 -23.38
N ARG A 232 11.73 -9.44 -24.01
CA ARG A 232 11.21 -8.26 -23.29
C ARG A 232 10.23 -8.66 -22.22
N VAL A 233 9.20 -9.48 -22.55
CA VAL A 233 8.19 -9.95 -21.59
C VAL A 233 8.84 -10.73 -20.45
N LEU A 234 9.72 -11.70 -20.74
CA LEU A 234 10.41 -12.49 -19.73
C LEU A 234 11.25 -11.62 -18.78
N ASN A 235 12.00 -10.66 -19.33
CA ASN A 235 12.81 -9.74 -18.54
C ASN A 235 11.95 -8.87 -17.61
N ARG A 236 10.78 -8.40 -18.07
CA ARG A 236 9.84 -7.61 -17.22
C ARG A 236 9.35 -8.44 -16.03
N ILE A 237 9.13 -9.73 -16.22
CA ILE A 237 8.67 -10.64 -15.15
C ILE A 237 9.85 -10.98 -14.21
N ALA A 238 10.99 -11.38 -14.76
CA ALA A 238 12.16 -11.80 -13.96
C ALA A 238 12.70 -10.67 -13.06
N LEU A 239 12.63 -9.42 -13.53
CA LEU A 239 13.15 -8.26 -12.80
C LEU A 239 12.18 -7.66 -11.78
N ILE A 240 10.97 -8.24 -11.60
CA ILE A 240 10.01 -7.75 -10.61
C ILE A 240 10.62 -7.62 -9.22
N PRO A 241 11.30 -8.64 -8.66
CA PRO A 241 11.87 -8.52 -7.32
C PRO A 241 12.94 -7.42 -7.21
N VAL A 242 13.71 -7.23 -8.29
CA VAL A 242 14.74 -6.17 -8.36
C VAL A 242 14.10 -4.79 -8.36
N VAL A 243 13.11 -4.58 -9.22
CA VAL A 243 12.37 -3.30 -9.29
C VAL A 243 11.68 -3.00 -7.96
N ILE A 244 11.02 -3.98 -7.34
CA ILE A 244 10.41 -3.86 -6.02
C ILE A 244 11.44 -3.44 -4.97
N GLY A 245 12.55 -4.15 -4.90
CA GLY A 245 13.61 -3.87 -3.92
C GLY A 245 14.21 -2.48 -4.10
N LEU A 246 14.58 -2.12 -5.33
CA LEU A 246 15.13 -0.79 -5.63
C LEU A 246 14.12 0.33 -5.37
N SER A 247 12.85 0.13 -5.69
CA SER A 247 11.79 1.10 -5.42
C SER A 247 11.57 1.33 -3.92
N PHE A 248 11.70 0.28 -3.12
CA PHE A 248 11.66 0.37 -1.68
C PHE A 248 12.85 1.19 -1.14
N GLU A 249 14.06 0.92 -1.63
CA GLU A 249 15.24 1.70 -1.27
C GLU A 249 15.09 3.17 -1.66
N PHE A 250 14.55 3.43 -2.84
CA PHE A 250 14.29 4.78 -3.31
C PHE A 250 13.26 5.52 -2.43
N LEU A 251 12.16 4.84 -2.05
CA LEU A 251 11.19 5.39 -1.12
C LEU A 251 11.82 5.73 0.24
N GLN A 252 12.65 4.84 0.79
CA GLN A 252 13.37 5.10 2.04
C GLN A 252 14.36 6.27 1.90
N PHE A 253 15.03 6.35 0.76
CA PHE A 253 15.95 7.44 0.46
C PHE A 253 15.21 8.78 0.39
N THR A 254 14.12 8.90 -0.36
CA THR A 254 13.33 10.15 -0.47
C THR A 254 12.83 10.62 0.89
N ASN A 255 12.39 9.69 1.77
CA ASN A 255 12.00 10.04 3.12
C ASN A 255 13.19 10.55 3.98
N ARG A 256 14.37 9.95 3.82
CA ARG A 256 15.57 10.37 4.56
C ARG A 256 16.02 11.78 4.18
N VAL A 257 15.93 12.10 2.89
CA VAL A 257 16.41 13.40 2.35
C VAL A 257 15.32 14.48 2.30
N ARG A 258 14.14 14.23 2.85
CA ARG A 258 12.98 15.14 2.78
C ARG A 258 13.22 16.55 3.35
N HIS A 259 14.22 16.67 4.24
CA HIS A 259 14.61 17.94 4.88
C HIS A 259 15.68 18.70 4.09
N ILE A 260 16.26 18.09 3.06
CA ILE A 260 17.29 18.72 2.23
C ILE A 260 16.60 19.48 1.09
N PRO A 261 16.81 20.82 0.97
CA PRO A 261 16.00 21.68 0.06
C PRO A 261 15.91 21.18 -1.39
N VAL A 262 17.01 20.72 -1.98
CA VAL A 262 17.03 20.23 -3.37
C VAL A 262 16.48 18.81 -3.46
N LEU A 263 16.87 17.91 -2.55
CA LEU A 263 16.53 16.49 -2.62
C LEU A 263 15.08 16.18 -2.23
N LYS A 264 14.41 17.06 -1.50
CA LYS A 264 12.98 16.92 -1.17
C LYS A 264 12.10 16.76 -2.41
N TRP A 265 12.52 17.32 -3.56
CA TRP A 265 11.79 17.23 -4.82
C TRP A 265 11.65 15.80 -5.34
N LEU A 266 12.57 14.91 -4.98
CA LEU A 266 12.50 13.49 -5.36
C LEU A 266 11.28 12.76 -4.78
N GLY A 267 10.75 13.23 -3.66
CA GLY A 267 9.54 12.66 -3.06
C GLY A 267 8.23 13.22 -3.62
N ILE A 268 8.27 14.36 -4.35
CA ILE A 268 7.07 15.03 -4.85
C ILE A 268 6.21 14.16 -5.74
N PRO A 269 6.73 13.41 -6.72
CA PRO A 269 5.88 12.55 -7.53
C PRO A 269 5.03 11.59 -6.66
N GLY A 270 5.64 11.00 -5.62
CA GLY A 270 4.93 10.16 -4.68
C GLY A 270 3.84 10.90 -3.90
N LEU A 271 4.13 12.13 -3.43
CA LEU A 271 3.12 12.96 -2.76
C LEU A 271 1.99 13.38 -3.71
N MET A 272 2.27 13.66 -4.98
CA MET A 272 1.25 13.96 -5.97
C MET A 272 0.29 12.79 -6.19
N LEU A 273 0.79 11.54 -6.23
CA LEU A 273 -0.08 10.37 -6.32
C LEU A 273 -1.04 10.26 -5.13
N GLN A 274 -0.60 10.68 -3.94
CA GLN A 274 -1.45 10.66 -2.75
C GLN A 274 -2.65 11.62 -2.85
N LEU A 275 -2.61 12.65 -3.69
CA LEU A 275 -3.79 13.49 -3.97
C LEU A 275 -4.96 12.67 -4.55
N LEU A 276 -4.64 11.59 -5.27
CA LEU A 276 -5.63 10.64 -5.81
C LEU A 276 -6.00 9.56 -4.79
N THR A 277 -5.01 9.02 -4.06
CA THR A 277 -5.18 7.86 -3.16
C THR A 277 -5.52 8.21 -1.71
N THR A 278 -5.61 9.51 -1.38
CA THR A 278 -6.12 10.01 -0.10
C THR A 278 -7.22 11.02 -0.35
N LYS A 279 -8.23 11.04 0.51
CA LYS A 279 -9.30 12.05 0.50
C LYS A 279 -9.38 12.70 1.88
N GLN A 280 -10.06 13.86 1.95
CA GLN A 280 -10.31 14.53 3.22
C GLN A 280 -11.23 13.65 4.07
N PRO A 281 -10.81 13.21 5.27
CA PRO A 281 -11.67 12.48 6.18
C PRO A 281 -12.66 13.42 6.89
N ASP A 282 -13.80 12.89 7.30
CA ASP A 282 -14.68 13.53 8.25
C ASP A 282 -14.21 13.29 9.71
N ASP A 283 -14.87 13.95 10.67
CA ASP A 283 -14.48 13.89 12.07
C ASP A 283 -14.70 12.51 12.69
N HIS A 284 -15.73 11.78 12.24
CA HIS A 284 -15.99 10.40 12.67
C HIS A 284 -14.87 9.46 12.25
N GLN A 285 -14.34 9.63 11.05
CA GLN A 285 -13.20 8.85 10.54
C GLN A 285 -11.89 9.19 11.26
N VAL A 286 -11.69 10.48 11.56
CA VAL A 286 -10.55 10.96 12.36
C VAL A 286 -10.62 10.40 13.78
N GLU A 287 -11.81 10.38 14.41
CA GLU A 287 -12.00 9.77 15.72
C GLU A 287 -11.55 8.30 15.77
N VAL A 288 -12.00 7.49 14.79
CA VAL A 288 -11.59 6.09 14.68
C VAL A 288 -10.06 5.95 14.56
N ALA A 289 -9.45 6.77 13.70
CA ALA A 289 -7.99 6.75 13.51
C ALA A 289 -7.24 7.14 14.79
N ILE A 290 -7.68 8.19 15.51
CA ILE A 290 -7.11 8.59 16.80
C ILE A 290 -7.21 7.45 17.81
N LYS A 291 -8.37 6.81 17.93
CA LYS A 291 -8.60 5.71 18.88
C LYS A 291 -7.71 4.49 18.57
N SER A 292 -7.58 4.14 17.29
CA SER A 292 -6.67 3.09 16.85
C SER A 292 -5.22 3.38 17.22
N PHE A 293 -4.76 4.60 16.95
CA PHE A 293 -3.39 5.01 17.23
C PHE A 293 -3.09 5.09 18.73
N ASN A 294 -4.02 5.67 19.52
CA ASN A 294 -3.88 5.73 20.98
C ASN A 294 -3.85 4.34 21.62
N LYS A 295 -4.63 3.40 21.08
CA LYS A 295 -4.60 2.00 21.53
C LYS A 295 -3.23 1.35 21.24
N LEU A 296 -2.66 1.60 20.04
CA LEU A 296 -1.32 1.14 19.69
C LEU A 296 -0.25 1.75 20.62
N LEU A 297 -0.34 3.05 20.93
CA LEU A 297 0.63 3.70 21.84
C LEU A 297 0.65 3.09 23.23
N ARG A 298 -0.48 2.50 23.71
CA ARG A 298 -0.56 1.82 25.00
C ARG A 298 0.05 0.40 24.99
N SER A 299 0.25 -0.17 23.80
CA SER A 299 0.82 -1.52 23.61
C SER A 299 2.32 -1.49 23.26
N VAL A 300 2.95 -0.32 23.19
CA VAL A 300 4.37 -0.08 22.89
C VAL A 300 5.09 0.48 24.11
#